data_f3ed8f03e731421b38f71a1bb7bc229b
#
_entry.id   f3ed8f03e731421b38f71a1bb7bc229b
#
_cell.length_a   1.000
_cell.length_b   1.000
_cell.length_c   1.000
_cell.angle_alpha   90.00
_cell.angle_beta   90.00
_cell.angle_gamma   90.00
#
_symmetry.space_group_name_H-M   'P 1'
#
loop_
_entity.id
_entity.type
_entity.pdbx_description
1 polymer ?
#
loop_
_entity_poly.entity_id
_entity_poly.type
_entity_poly.pdbx_seq_one_letter_code
_entity_poly.pdbx_strand_id
1 'polypeptide(L)'
;MSESLPRGEVEGPHAPRAAEPAPGDGTQLDPAAGPPPDSGLAIVSDSLPPVGVYGAPRPAVPQRLPLTPRFRGCGSGAGAGVGADAASPTGFRRLPDWLKVKLPGTGEYAGTKALLRRLRLHTVCEEARCPNLGHCWERGTATIMILGELCTRRCGFCAVAPGKPNGYVDWDEPRRVGEAVAEMGLRHTVITSVARDDLTDGGSTIFARVIGEIRRRSDTVIEVLIPDFRGHAQDLQRVIDARPEVINHNIETVARLHPVVRPSARYARSLDLLRQVKQSGAPIKVKSGIMLGLGEQQDEVMQTLRDLVAHGCELLTIGQYLRPTPQHLPVIEYVRPETFRWWGEQAHALGFESVASGPLVRSSFHADELAGTVRPGERSKTG
;
A
#
# COMPACT_ATOMS: atom_id res chain seq x y z
N MET A 1 37.18 -67.16 -28.76
CA MET A 1 37.47 -67.77 -27.48
C MET A 1 36.70 -66.91 -26.46
N SER A 2 35.70 -67.42 -26.14
CA SER A 2 34.69 -67.43 -25.14
C SER A 2 35.26 -67.51 -23.74
N GLU A 3 34.84 -66.65 -22.84
CA GLU A 3 34.77 -67.05 -21.44
C GLU A 3 33.78 -66.10 -20.70
N SER A 4 32.71 -66.75 -20.28
CA SER A 4 31.66 -66.19 -19.43
C SER A 4 32.08 -66.27 -17.98
N LEU A 5 31.73 -65.26 -17.16
CA LEU A 5 31.73 -65.34 -15.71
C LEU A 5 30.43 -64.72 -15.10
N PRO A 6 30.03 -65.11 -13.88
CA PRO A 6 28.64 -65.31 -13.55
C PRO A 6 28.03 -64.11 -12.78
N ARG A 7 26.69 -64.11 -12.77
CA ARG A 7 25.85 -63.17 -12.01
C ARG A 7 25.90 -63.46 -10.51
N GLY A 8 26.23 -62.44 -9.73
CA GLY A 8 26.05 -62.43 -8.28
C GLY A 8 24.73 -61.73 -7.92
N GLU A 9 23.83 -62.46 -7.31
CA GLU A 9 22.62 -61.95 -6.68
C GLU A 9 23.02 -61.20 -5.39
N VAL A 10 22.51 -59.96 -5.23
CA VAL A 10 22.61 -59.19 -3.97
C VAL A 10 21.21 -59.03 -3.44
N GLU A 11 20.95 -59.72 -2.33
CA GLU A 11 19.73 -59.58 -1.52
C GLU A 11 19.64 -58.14 -0.97
N GLY A 12 18.45 -57.49 -1.14
CA GLY A 12 18.10 -56.25 -0.53
C GLY A 12 17.49 -56.44 0.87
N PRO A 13 17.64 -55.50 1.79
CA PRO A 13 17.12 -55.65 3.14
C PRO A 13 15.59 -55.38 3.21
N HIS A 14 14.98 -56.26 4.00
CA HIS A 14 13.54 -56.27 4.33
C HIS A 14 13.06 -54.94 4.95
N ALA A 15 11.90 -54.43 4.44
CA ALA A 15 11.09 -53.41 5.08
C ALA A 15 10.31 -54.00 6.29
N PRO A 16 10.12 -53.26 7.40
CA PRO A 16 9.32 -53.73 8.53
C PRO A 16 7.81 -53.61 8.23
N ARG A 17 7.10 -54.69 8.59
CA ARG A 17 5.63 -54.81 8.52
C ARG A 17 4.95 -53.77 9.41
N ALA A 18 3.88 -53.15 8.89
CA ALA A 18 2.94 -52.36 9.65
C ALA A 18 2.18 -53.22 10.68
N ALA A 19 2.05 -52.67 11.90
CA ALA A 19 1.25 -53.30 12.98
C ALA A 19 -0.24 -53.04 12.72
N GLU A 20 -1.05 -54.11 12.91
CA GLU A 20 -2.51 -54.06 12.90
C GLU A 20 -3.05 -53.32 14.14
N PRO A 21 -4.14 -52.54 14.01
CA PRO A 21 -4.80 -51.92 15.16
C PRO A 21 -5.68 -52.91 15.91
N ALA A 22 -5.66 -52.83 17.27
CA ALA A 22 -6.48 -53.56 18.17
C ALA A 22 -7.98 -53.23 18.04
N PRO A 23 -8.91 -54.17 18.39
CA PRO A 23 -10.34 -53.95 18.23
C PRO A 23 -10.88 -52.94 19.25
N GLY A 24 -11.55 -51.90 18.76
CA GLY A 24 -12.20 -50.88 19.56
C GLY A 24 -13.49 -51.36 20.21
N ASP A 25 -13.65 -50.95 21.44
CA ASP A 25 -14.79 -51.13 22.30
C ASP A 25 -16.07 -50.52 21.73
N GLY A 26 -17.11 -51.33 21.57
CA GLY A 26 -18.39 -50.93 21.03
C GLY A 26 -19.25 -50.20 22.05
N THR A 27 -19.28 -48.88 21.98
CA THR A 27 -20.30 -48.10 22.69
C THR A 27 -21.50 -47.88 21.75
N GLN A 28 -22.60 -48.58 22.03
CA GLN A 28 -23.91 -48.40 21.42
C GLN A 28 -24.40 -46.96 21.64
N LEU A 29 -24.69 -46.23 20.56
CA LEU A 29 -25.39 -44.97 20.58
C LEU A 29 -26.90 -45.21 20.77
N ASP A 30 -27.45 -44.64 21.84
CA ASP A 30 -28.85 -44.59 22.18
C ASP A 30 -29.61 -43.66 21.18
N PRO A 31 -30.64 -44.11 20.45
CA PRO A 31 -31.33 -43.30 19.45
C PRO A 31 -32.37 -42.32 20.02
N ALA A 32 -32.38 -42.01 21.32
CA ALA A 32 -33.40 -41.20 21.96
C ALA A 32 -32.91 -39.84 22.52
N ALA A 33 -31.68 -39.38 22.23
CA ALA A 33 -31.23 -38.05 22.62
C ALA A 33 -31.55 -37.05 21.50
N GLY A 34 -32.56 -36.21 21.72
CA GLY A 34 -32.89 -35.07 20.89
C GLY A 34 -31.78 -34.02 20.90
N PRO A 35 -31.75 -33.07 19.93
CA PRO A 35 -30.71 -32.05 19.83
C PRO A 35 -30.68 -31.18 21.06
N PRO A 36 -29.48 -30.70 21.49
CA PRO A 36 -29.36 -29.78 22.65
C PRO A 36 -30.12 -28.47 22.35
N PRO A 37 -30.66 -27.82 23.38
CA PRO A 37 -31.41 -26.58 23.19
C PRO A 37 -30.53 -25.51 22.61
N ASP A 38 -31.07 -24.86 21.61
CA ASP A 38 -30.55 -23.67 20.93
C ASP A 38 -30.10 -22.66 22.02
N SER A 39 -28.78 -22.49 22.16
CA SER A 39 -28.24 -21.38 22.93
C SER A 39 -28.54 -20.11 22.16
N GLY A 40 -29.64 -19.45 22.53
CA GLY A 40 -30.13 -18.23 21.95
C GLY A 40 -29.03 -17.16 21.93
N LEU A 41 -28.41 -17.00 20.78
CA LEU A 41 -27.77 -15.75 20.41
C LEU A 41 -28.91 -14.74 20.27
N ALA A 42 -29.10 -13.94 21.32
CA ALA A 42 -29.95 -12.78 21.26
C ALA A 42 -29.55 -11.94 20.07
N ILE A 43 -30.41 -11.92 19.05
CA ILE A 43 -30.35 -10.92 17.98
C ILE A 43 -30.69 -9.61 18.69
N VAL A 44 -29.65 -8.89 19.08
CA VAL A 44 -29.75 -7.48 19.44
C VAL A 44 -30.16 -6.80 18.14
N SER A 45 -31.41 -6.41 18.05
CA SER A 45 -31.92 -5.53 17.02
C SER A 45 -31.26 -4.17 17.25
N ASP A 46 -30.07 -4.00 16.65
CA ASP A 46 -29.45 -2.69 16.52
C ASP A 46 -30.29 -1.86 15.54
N SER A 47 -31.18 -1.06 16.14
CA SER A 47 -31.72 0.11 15.49
C SER A 47 -30.55 1.01 15.12
N LEU A 48 -30.22 1.04 13.82
CA LEU A 48 -29.22 1.92 13.23
C LEU A 48 -29.49 3.35 13.70
N PRO A 49 -28.49 4.07 14.24
CA PRO A 49 -28.66 5.49 14.54
C PRO A 49 -28.98 6.24 13.24
N PRO A 50 -29.77 7.31 13.29
CA PRO A 50 -30.18 8.05 12.10
C PRO A 50 -28.96 8.55 11.33
N VAL A 51 -28.99 8.34 10.02
CA VAL A 51 -27.98 8.77 9.05
C VAL A 51 -27.74 10.27 9.25
N GLY A 52 -26.61 10.64 9.84
CA GLY A 52 -26.19 12.02 9.98
C GLY A 52 -26.04 12.67 8.61
N VAL A 53 -26.73 13.77 8.41
CA VAL A 53 -26.73 14.55 7.17
C VAL A 53 -25.31 15.05 6.91
N TYR A 54 -24.65 14.50 5.88
CA TYR A 54 -23.40 15.02 5.34
C TYR A 54 -23.66 16.35 4.64
N GLY A 55 -23.54 17.44 5.39
CA GLY A 55 -23.77 18.81 4.93
C GLY A 55 -23.17 19.87 5.83
N ALA A 56 -22.34 19.49 6.81
CA ALA A 56 -21.64 20.48 7.61
C ALA A 56 -20.52 21.15 6.78
N PRO A 57 -20.41 22.50 6.80
CA PRO A 57 -19.29 23.19 6.17
C PRO A 57 -17.98 22.69 6.74
N ARG A 58 -16.97 22.50 5.88
CA ARG A 58 -15.62 22.11 6.27
C ARG A 58 -15.16 22.95 7.45
N PRO A 59 -14.75 22.36 8.60
CA PRO A 59 -14.19 23.13 9.68
C PRO A 59 -12.96 23.88 9.15
N ALA A 60 -12.90 25.18 9.40
CA ALA A 60 -11.77 26.01 9.03
C ALA A 60 -10.47 25.34 9.53
N VAL A 61 -9.52 25.15 8.63
CA VAL A 61 -8.20 24.59 8.95
C VAL A 61 -7.60 25.42 10.08
N PRO A 62 -7.24 24.83 11.24
CA PRO A 62 -6.67 25.59 12.34
C PRO A 62 -5.41 26.31 11.86
N GLN A 63 -5.32 27.62 12.13
CA GLN A 63 -4.12 28.40 11.87
C GLN A 63 -2.96 27.81 12.68
N ARG A 64 -2.03 27.28 12.01
CA ARG A 64 -0.61 26.98 12.11
C ARG A 64 0.11 27.16 13.44
N LEU A 65 0.82 26.08 13.81
CA LEU A 65 2.11 26.16 14.49
C LEU A 65 3.23 26.19 13.44
N PRO A 66 4.23 27.09 13.55
CA PRO A 66 5.31 27.18 12.59
C PRO A 66 6.26 25.99 12.75
N LEU A 67 6.29 25.08 11.74
CA LEU A 67 7.35 24.10 11.58
C LEU A 67 8.55 24.80 10.91
N THR A 68 9.33 25.52 11.68
CA THR A 68 10.68 25.94 11.24
C THR A 68 11.69 25.03 11.90
N PRO A 69 12.27 24.04 11.19
CA PRO A 69 13.52 23.45 11.63
C PRO A 69 14.61 24.51 11.47
N ARG A 70 15.26 24.91 12.56
CA ARG A 70 16.53 25.67 12.49
C ARG A 70 17.59 24.70 11.98
N PHE A 71 17.82 24.68 10.66
CA PHE A 71 19.01 24.08 10.09
C PHE A 71 20.22 24.99 10.42
N ARG A 72 21.06 24.58 11.37
CA ARG A 72 22.42 25.11 11.46
C ARG A 72 23.21 24.50 10.30
N GLY A 73 23.62 25.35 9.38
CA GLY A 73 24.51 25.00 8.29
C GLY A 73 25.81 24.39 8.81
N CYS A 74 26.20 23.24 8.30
CA CYS A 74 27.54 22.71 8.34
C CYS A 74 28.23 23.01 7.02
N GLY A 75 29.44 23.48 7.15
CA GLY A 75 30.43 24.04 6.29
C GLY A 75 30.54 23.61 4.80
N SER A 76 30.91 24.62 4.07
CA SER A 76 31.55 24.72 2.77
C SER A 76 32.34 23.48 2.29
N GLY A 77 31.86 22.87 1.20
CA GLY A 77 32.66 22.08 0.29
C GLY A 77 32.33 22.52 -1.13
N ALA A 78 33.32 23.09 -1.82
CA ALA A 78 33.21 23.59 -3.17
C ALA A 78 32.98 22.46 -4.16
N GLY A 79 31.84 22.48 -4.87
CA GLY A 79 31.48 21.58 -5.97
C GLY A 79 30.80 22.37 -7.08
N ALA A 80 31.32 22.24 -8.28
CA ALA A 80 31.13 22.96 -9.52
C ALA A 80 29.69 23.39 -9.85
N GLY A 81 29.56 24.62 -10.37
CA GLY A 81 28.34 25.31 -10.71
C GLY A 81 27.35 24.56 -11.60
N VAL A 82 26.16 24.43 -11.12
CA VAL A 82 24.93 24.21 -11.87
C VAL A 82 24.12 25.50 -11.71
N GLY A 83 23.70 26.10 -12.82
CA GLY A 83 23.07 27.41 -12.90
C GLY A 83 21.98 27.62 -11.82
N ALA A 84 22.16 28.69 -11.04
CA ALA A 84 21.22 29.13 -10.04
C ALA A 84 19.96 29.67 -10.73
N ASP A 85 18.94 28.83 -10.85
CA ASP A 85 17.58 29.29 -11.15
C ASP A 85 17.08 30.14 -9.98
N ALA A 86 16.87 31.43 -10.25
CA ALA A 86 16.42 32.39 -9.26
C ALA A 86 15.11 31.91 -8.59
N ALA A 87 15.13 31.85 -7.26
CA ALA A 87 13.95 31.52 -6.47
C ALA A 87 12.86 32.57 -6.73
N SER A 88 11.67 32.10 -7.12
CA SER A 88 10.48 32.93 -7.22
C SER A 88 10.19 33.58 -5.86
N PRO A 89 9.62 34.80 -5.78
CA PRO A 89 9.28 35.48 -4.54
C PRO A 89 8.33 34.68 -3.63
N THR A 90 7.64 33.68 -4.17
CA THR A 90 6.73 32.79 -3.46
C THR A 90 7.41 31.60 -2.79
N GLY A 91 8.73 31.46 -2.88
CA GLY A 91 9.49 30.32 -2.32
C GLY A 91 9.26 28.98 -3.06
N PHE A 92 8.58 28.98 -4.21
CA PHE A 92 8.45 27.81 -5.08
C PHE A 92 9.53 27.85 -6.17
N ARG A 93 10.30 26.78 -6.29
CA ARG A 93 11.12 26.55 -7.49
C ARG A 93 10.20 26.21 -8.66
N ARG A 94 10.48 26.75 -9.86
CA ARG A 94 9.81 26.33 -11.09
C ARG A 94 9.99 24.82 -11.28
N LEU A 95 8.89 24.13 -11.64
CA LEU A 95 8.96 22.69 -11.97
C LEU A 95 9.77 22.51 -13.24
N PRO A 96 10.77 21.62 -13.27
CA PRO A 96 11.47 21.21 -14.48
C PRO A 96 10.50 20.64 -15.51
N ASP A 97 10.89 20.62 -16.78
CA ASP A 97 10.02 20.17 -17.87
C ASP A 97 9.59 18.71 -17.73
N TRP A 98 10.45 17.85 -17.19
CA TRP A 98 10.15 16.42 -16.95
C TRP A 98 9.13 16.15 -15.85
N LEU A 99 8.73 17.16 -15.07
CA LEU A 99 7.69 17.09 -14.05
C LEU A 99 6.37 17.75 -14.47
N LYS A 100 6.28 18.25 -15.69
CA LYS A 100 5.06 18.83 -16.24
C LYS A 100 4.14 17.71 -16.73
N VAL A 101 2.87 17.76 -16.36
CA VAL A 101 1.83 16.82 -16.80
C VAL A 101 0.78 17.55 -17.64
N LYS A 102 0.19 16.82 -18.60
CA LYS A 102 -0.94 17.34 -19.39
C LYS A 102 -2.20 17.37 -18.53
N LEU A 103 -3.03 18.39 -18.72
CA LEU A 103 -4.35 18.44 -18.08
C LEU A 103 -5.26 17.37 -18.72
N PRO A 104 -6.14 16.73 -17.90
CA PRO A 104 -7.10 15.77 -18.43
C PRO A 104 -8.16 16.47 -19.30
N GLY A 105 -8.59 15.81 -20.37
CA GLY A 105 -9.54 16.38 -21.33
C GLY A 105 -10.62 15.43 -21.82
N THR A 106 -10.74 14.20 -21.27
CA THR A 106 -11.63 13.16 -21.80
C THR A 106 -12.91 12.96 -20.97
N GLY A 107 -13.92 12.32 -21.58
CA GLY A 107 -15.16 11.94 -20.94
C GLY A 107 -14.99 10.90 -19.82
N GLU A 108 -13.98 10.03 -19.92
CA GLU A 108 -13.69 8.96 -18.95
C GLU A 108 -13.27 9.54 -17.58
N TYR A 109 -12.49 10.64 -17.59
CA TYR A 109 -12.20 11.40 -16.37
C TYR A 109 -13.48 11.88 -15.68
N ALA A 110 -14.44 12.41 -16.43
CA ALA A 110 -15.71 12.90 -15.89
C ALA A 110 -16.56 11.75 -15.34
N GLY A 111 -16.57 10.60 -16.01
CA GLY A 111 -17.26 9.38 -15.58
C GLY A 111 -16.74 8.86 -14.25
N THR A 112 -15.43 8.66 -14.15
CA THR A 112 -14.77 8.24 -12.90
C THR A 112 -15.09 9.17 -11.75
N LYS A 113 -15.01 10.49 -11.98
CA LYS A 113 -15.34 11.51 -10.97
C LYS A 113 -16.79 11.46 -10.53
N ALA A 114 -17.72 11.29 -11.46
CA ALA A 114 -19.17 11.21 -11.16
C ALA A 114 -19.49 9.96 -10.33
N LEU A 115 -18.90 8.81 -10.67
CA LEU A 115 -19.05 7.56 -9.94
C LEU A 115 -18.57 7.69 -8.50
N LEU A 116 -17.35 8.15 -8.29
CA LEU A 116 -16.76 8.33 -6.95
C LEU A 116 -17.60 9.27 -6.08
N ARG A 117 -18.10 10.37 -6.65
CA ARG A 117 -19.00 11.29 -5.94
C ARG A 117 -20.37 10.68 -5.61
N ARG A 118 -20.98 9.97 -6.57
CA ARG A 118 -22.25 9.26 -6.36
C ARG A 118 -22.14 8.25 -5.21
N LEU A 119 -21.04 7.54 -5.13
CA LEU A 119 -20.76 6.57 -4.07
C LEU A 119 -20.12 7.19 -2.82
N ARG A 120 -19.93 8.52 -2.78
CA ARG A 120 -19.33 9.25 -1.65
C ARG A 120 -18.01 8.64 -1.21
N LEU A 121 -17.11 8.35 -2.17
CA LEU A 121 -15.79 7.79 -1.94
C LEU A 121 -14.71 8.85 -2.09
N HIS A 122 -13.69 8.74 -1.26
CA HIS A 122 -12.48 9.55 -1.30
C HIS A 122 -11.39 8.87 -2.13
N THR A 123 -10.52 9.67 -2.75
CA THR A 123 -9.35 9.16 -3.46
C THR A 123 -8.08 9.86 -3.01
N VAL A 124 -7.01 9.09 -2.92
CA VAL A 124 -5.67 9.66 -2.72
C VAL A 124 -5.27 10.57 -3.88
N CYS A 125 -5.83 10.32 -5.07
CA CYS A 125 -5.57 11.13 -6.25
C CYS A 125 -5.98 12.60 -6.06
N GLU A 126 -7.14 12.85 -5.42
CA GLU A 126 -7.62 14.19 -5.10
C GLU A 126 -6.97 14.73 -3.83
N GLU A 127 -7.00 13.97 -2.73
CA GLU A 127 -6.54 14.43 -1.42
C GLU A 127 -5.03 14.70 -1.37
N ALA A 128 -4.22 13.87 -2.04
CA ALA A 128 -2.78 14.05 -2.14
C ALA A 128 -2.35 14.97 -3.30
N ARG A 129 -3.32 15.55 -4.05
CA ARG A 129 -3.04 16.40 -5.23
C ARG A 129 -2.08 15.72 -6.21
N CYS A 130 -2.38 14.47 -6.55
CA CYS A 130 -1.51 13.64 -7.38
C CYS A 130 -1.36 14.24 -8.79
N PRO A 131 -0.13 14.42 -9.32
CA PRO A 131 0.07 14.94 -10.67
C PRO A 131 -0.48 14.00 -11.75
N ASN A 132 -0.59 12.70 -11.47
CA ASN A 132 -1.06 11.69 -12.42
C ASN A 132 -2.59 11.53 -12.44
N LEU A 133 -3.34 12.29 -11.62
CA LEU A 133 -4.80 12.15 -11.46
C LEU A 133 -5.51 12.08 -12.82
N GLY A 134 -5.22 13.03 -13.71
CA GLY A 134 -5.84 13.08 -15.05
C GLY A 134 -5.57 11.83 -15.85
N HIS A 135 -4.30 11.43 -15.95
CA HIS A 135 -3.88 10.24 -16.69
C HIS A 135 -4.49 8.95 -16.14
N CYS A 136 -4.48 8.77 -14.80
CA CYS A 136 -5.05 7.59 -14.18
C CYS A 136 -6.57 7.50 -14.38
N TRP A 137 -7.30 8.60 -14.21
CA TRP A 137 -8.75 8.62 -14.35
C TRP A 137 -9.21 8.46 -15.81
N GLU A 138 -8.45 8.94 -16.79
CA GLU A 138 -8.67 8.66 -18.22
C GLU A 138 -8.51 7.17 -18.55
N ARG A 139 -7.69 6.44 -17.79
CA ARG A 139 -7.55 4.97 -17.88
C ARG A 139 -8.56 4.21 -17.01
N GLY A 140 -9.52 4.89 -16.41
CA GLY A 140 -10.50 4.30 -15.49
C GLY A 140 -9.89 3.77 -14.18
N THR A 141 -8.67 4.23 -13.78
CA THR A 141 -8.00 3.78 -12.57
C THR A 141 -7.99 4.85 -11.50
N ALA A 142 -8.30 4.48 -10.26
CA ALA A 142 -8.25 5.36 -9.10
C ALA A 142 -7.72 4.60 -7.87
N THR A 143 -6.99 5.31 -7.01
CA THR A 143 -6.62 4.79 -5.69
C THR A 143 -7.67 5.24 -4.68
N ILE A 144 -8.49 4.31 -4.22
CA ILE A 144 -9.57 4.60 -3.28
C ILE A 144 -8.99 4.73 -1.88
N MET A 145 -9.36 5.82 -1.20
CA MET A 145 -8.95 6.10 0.17
C MET A 145 -10.12 5.87 1.11
N ILE A 146 -9.99 4.91 2.01
CA ILE A 146 -11.01 4.51 2.98
C ILE A 146 -10.77 5.14 4.36
N LEU A 147 -11.75 4.99 5.26
CA LEU A 147 -11.72 5.51 6.64
C LEU A 147 -11.82 7.04 6.72
N GLY A 148 -12.39 7.66 5.67
CA GLY A 148 -12.65 9.09 5.59
C GLY A 148 -11.47 9.92 5.10
N GLU A 149 -11.55 11.25 5.34
CA GLU A 149 -10.61 12.24 4.80
C GLU A 149 -9.65 12.82 5.86
N LEU A 150 -9.83 12.51 7.14
CA LEU A 150 -9.03 13.06 8.24
C LEU A 150 -8.04 12.04 8.76
N CYS A 151 -6.74 12.38 8.66
CA CYS A 151 -5.64 11.54 9.15
C CYS A 151 -5.24 11.93 10.57
N THR A 152 -5.06 10.97 11.47
CA THR A 152 -4.56 11.23 12.84
C THR A 152 -3.08 11.59 12.87
N ARG A 153 -2.36 11.42 11.75
CA ARG A 153 -0.92 11.72 11.62
C ARG A 153 -0.66 12.95 10.76
N ARG A 154 0.55 13.53 10.90
CA ARG A 154 1.00 14.74 10.21
C ARG A 154 2.35 14.51 9.53
N CYS A 155 2.38 13.68 8.50
CA CYS A 155 3.59 13.48 7.72
C CYS A 155 3.95 14.76 6.95
N GLY A 156 5.21 15.18 7.01
CA GLY A 156 5.66 16.47 6.45
C GLY A 156 5.54 16.59 4.93
N PHE A 157 5.31 15.49 4.22
CA PHE A 157 5.15 15.41 2.77
C PHE A 157 3.68 15.32 2.31
N CYS A 158 2.75 14.96 3.20
CA CYS A 158 1.42 14.50 2.85
C CYS A 158 0.39 15.63 2.87
N ALA A 159 -0.37 15.78 1.78
CA ALA A 159 -1.41 16.80 1.64
C ALA A 159 -2.74 16.43 2.29
N VAL A 160 -2.93 15.17 2.70
CA VAL A 160 -4.15 14.71 3.38
C VAL A 160 -4.34 15.49 4.68
N ALA A 161 -5.56 15.95 4.92
CA ALA A 161 -5.89 16.80 6.06
C ALA A 161 -5.64 16.08 7.40
N PRO A 162 -4.79 16.64 8.29
CA PRO A 162 -4.65 16.10 9.63
C PRO A 162 -5.84 16.48 10.49
N GLY A 163 -6.34 15.53 11.33
CA GLY A 163 -7.49 15.79 12.17
C GLY A 163 -7.73 14.72 13.22
N LYS A 164 -8.85 14.86 13.94
CA LYS A 164 -9.34 13.91 14.94
C LYS A 164 -10.71 13.40 14.51
N PRO A 165 -10.80 12.21 13.87
CA PRO A 165 -12.07 11.63 13.45
C PRO A 165 -12.95 11.17 14.62
N ASN A 166 -12.39 11.16 15.86
CA ASN A 166 -13.10 10.84 17.11
C ASN A 166 -13.81 9.47 17.10
N GLY A 167 -13.13 8.46 16.54
CA GLY A 167 -13.65 7.09 16.50
C GLY A 167 -14.75 6.85 15.46
N TYR A 168 -15.18 7.86 14.70
CA TYR A 168 -16.20 7.68 13.67
C TYR A 168 -15.73 6.73 12.56
N VAL A 169 -16.56 5.76 12.21
CA VAL A 169 -16.36 4.80 11.12
C VAL A 169 -17.65 4.69 10.32
N ASP A 170 -17.54 4.84 8.99
CA ASP A 170 -18.64 4.56 8.07
C ASP A 170 -18.64 3.06 7.71
N TRP A 171 -19.49 2.31 8.38
CA TRP A 171 -19.60 0.86 8.22
C TRP A 171 -20.17 0.42 6.87
N ASP A 172 -20.76 1.33 6.08
CA ASP A 172 -21.27 1.09 4.74
C ASP A 172 -20.22 1.39 3.64
N GLU A 173 -19.13 2.06 4.00
CA GLU A 173 -18.03 2.38 3.06
C GLU A 173 -17.48 1.13 2.34
N PRO A 174 -17.24 -0.03 2.99
CA PRO A 174 -16.76 -1.24 2.32
C PRO A 174 -17.67 -1.70 1.17
N ARG A 175 -19.00 -1.68 1.36
CA ARG A 175 -19.97 -2.04 0.33
C ARG A 175 -19.87 -1.11 -0.88
N ARG A 176 -19.83 0.18 -0.65
CA ARG A 176 -19.72 1.20 -1.72
C ARG A 176 -18.40 1.11 -2.47
N VAL A 177 -17.29 0.78 -1.79
CA VAL A 177 -16.00 0.52 -2.43
C VAL A 177 -16.10 -0.69 -3.34
N GLY A 178 -16.70 -1.81 -2.87
CA GLY A 178 -16.91 -2.99 -3.70
C GLY A 178 -17.76 -2.70 -4.93
N GLU A 179 -18.81 -1.87 -4.81
CA GLU A 179 -19.64 -1.42 -5.93
C GLU A 179 -18.84 -0.58 -6.93
N ALA A 180 -18.04 0.39 -6.46
CA ALA A 180 -17.22 1.21 -7.31
C ALA A 180 -16.22 0.39 -8.14
N VAL A 181 -15.51 -0.54 -7.49
CA VAL A 181 -14.52 -1.40 -8.16
C VAL A 181 -15.17 -2.27 -9.23
N ALA A 182 -16.34 -2.86 -8.93
CA ALA A 182 -17.08 -3.66 -9.89
C ALA A 182 -17.61 -2.83 -11.07
N GLU A 183 -18.18 -1.65 -10.82
CA GLU A 183 -18.70 -0.77 -11.86
C GLU A 183 -17.60 -0.21 -12.77
N MET A 184 -16.41 0.07 -12.20
CA MET A 184 -15.24 0.49 -12.99
C MET A 184 -14.64 -0.65 -13.82
N GLY A 185 -14.99 -1.91 -13.57
CA GLY A 185 -14.46 -3.07 -14.28
C GLY A 185 -12.93 -3.21 -14.16
N LEU A 186 -12.36 -2.82 -13.01
CA LEU A 186 -10.91 -2.80 -12.81
C LEU A 186 -10.33 -4.21 -12.79
N ARG A 187 -9.21 -4.41 -13.46
CA ARG A 187 -8.40 -5.64 -13.34
C ARG A 187 -7.49 -5.62 -12.09
N HIS A 188 -7.11 -4.43 -11.66
CA HIS A 188 -6.29 -4.17 -10.48
C HIS A 188 -6.81 -2.94 -9.76
N THR A 189 -6.99 -3.00 -8.45
CA THR A 189 -7.40 -1.88 -7.63
C THR A 189 -6.43 -1.65 -6.49
N VAL A 190 -6.19 -0.39 -6.17
CA VAL A 190 -5.39 -0.01 -5.00
C VAL A 190 -6.29 0.65 -3.96
N ILE A 191 -6.33 0.05 -2.78
CA ILE A 191 -7.07 0.57 -1.63
C ILE A 191 -6.05 1.09 -0.61
N THR A 192 -6.22 2.31 -0.17
CA THR A 192 -5.41 2.88 0.91
C THR A 192 -6.31 3.53 1.97
N SER A 193 -5.73 4.02 3.04
CA SER A 193 -6.46 4.73 4.09
C SER A 193 -5.68 5.91 4.65
N VAL A 194 -6.41 6.79 5.33
CA VAL A 194 -5.82 7.66 6.35
C VAL A 194 -5.34 6.83 7.55
N ALA A 195 -4.35 7.32 8.31
CA ALA A 195 -4.04 6.68 9.60
C ALA A 195 -5.15 7.00 10.61
N ARG A 196 -5.59 5.96 11.33
CA ARG A 196 -6.66 6.00 12.32
C ARG A 196 -6.17 5.50 13.68
N ASP A 197 -5.14 6.20 14.22
CA ASP A 197 -4.58 5.88 15.54
C ASP A 197 -5.59 6.10 16.69
N ASP A 198 -6.74 6.66 16.39
CA ASP A 198 -7.90 6.82 17.28
C ASP A 198 -8.79 5.57 17.38
N LEU A 199 -8.62 4.60 16.45
CA LEU A 199 -9.30 3.30 16.50
C LEU A 199 -8.40 2.27 17.18
N THR A 200 -9.00 1.36 17.93
CA THR A 200 -8.28 0.30 18.63
C THR A 200 -7.54 -0.65 17.70
N ASP A 201 -8.09 -0.87 16.51
CA ASP A 201 -7.55 -1.74 15.47
C ASP A 201 -6.87 -0.97 14.32
N GLY A 202 -6.69 0.35 14.45
CA GLY A 202 -6.12 1.19 13.41
C GLY A 202 -6.85 1.16 12.06
N GLY A 203 -8.07 0.60 12.01
CA GLY A 203 -8.91 0.46 10.82
C GLY A 203 -8.69 -0.85 10.04
N SER A 204 -7.94 -1.82 10.58
CA SER A 204 -7.67 -3.10 9.92
C SER A 204 -8.94 -3.91 9.62
N THR A 205 -9.98 -3.80 10.46
CA THR A 205 -11.30 -4.41 10.21
C THR A 205 -11.96 -3.87 8.95
N ILE A 206 -11.84 -2.57 8.69
CA ILE A 206 -12.41 -1.97 7.46
C ILE A 206 -11.65 -2.44 6.23
N PHE A 207 -10.30 -2.52 6.28
CA PHE A 207 -9.52 -3.12 5.19
C PHE A 207 -10.00 -4.53 4.86
N ALA A 208 -10.14 -5.41 5.87
CA ALA A 208 -10.59 -6.78 5.67
C ALA A 208 -12.01 -6.84 5.06
N ARG A 209 -12.93 -5.97 5.50
CA ARG A 209 -14.28 -5.87 4.93
C ARG A 209 -14.27 -5.39 3.49
N VAL A 210 -13.46 -4.38 3.15
CA VAL A 210 -13.33 -3.86 1.78
C VAL A 210 -12.81 -4.96 0.85
N ILE A 211 -11.77 -5.69 1.24
CA ILE A 211 -11.25 -6.82 0.47
C ILE A 211 -12.37 -7.85 0.24
N GLY A 212 -13.12 -8.22 1.28
CA GLY A 212 -14.25 -9.14 1.17
C GLY A 212 -15.37 -8.65 0.25
N GLU A 213 -15.69 -7.34 0.29
CA GLU A 213 -16.72 -6.74 -0.56
C GLU A 213 -16.32 -6.71 -2.04
N ILE A 214 -15.05 -6.41 -2.34
CA ILE A 214 -14.51 -6.46 -3.70
C ILE A 214 -14.56 -7.89 -4.24
N ARG A 215 -14.07 -8.88 -3.47
CA ARG A 215 -14.04 -10.29 -3.89
C ARG A 215 -15.43 -10.88 -4.17
N ARG A 216 -16.48 -10.43 -3.45
CA ARG A 216 -17.85 -10.85 -3.73
C ARG A 216 -18.42 -10.35 -5.04
N ARG A 217 -17.82 -9.30 -5.63
CA ARG A 217 -18.37 -8.59 -6.81
C ARG A 217 -17.48 -8.69 -8.04
N SER A 218 -16.18 -8.98 -7.88
CA SER A 218 -15.24 -8.99 -9.01
C SER A 218 -14.03 -9.87 -8.73
N ASP A 219 -13.36 -10.29 -9.80
CA ASP A 219 -12.08 -11.00 -9.78
C ASP A 219 -10.87 -10.02 -9.81
N THR A 220 -11.09 -8.78 -9.42
CA THR A 220 -10.08 -7.73 -9.39
C THR A 220 -8.92 -8.12 -8.49
N VAL A 221 -7.69 -7.95 -8.95
CA VAL A 221 -6.49 -8.03 -8.13
C VAL A 221 -6.49 -6.88 -7.13
N ILE A 222 -6.30 -7.17 -5.86
CA ILE A 222 -6.41 -6.21 -4.76
C ILE A 222 -5.02 -5.91 -4.21
N GLU A 223 -4.58 -4.67 -4.35
CA GLU A 223 -3.44 -4.12 -3.62
C GLU A 223 -3.97 -3.25 -2.47
N VAL A 224 -3.40 -3.42 -1.28
CA VAL A 224 -3.68 -2.54 -0.15
C VAL A 224 -2.43 -1.80 0.28
N LEU A 225 -2.51 -0.46 0.35
CA LEU A 225 -1.46 0.39 0.93
C LEU A 225 -1.88 0.73 2.36
N ILE A 226 -1.25 0.06 3.32
CA ILE A 226 -1.66 0.08 4.74
C ILE A 226 -0.79 0.99 5.61
N PRO A 227 -1.33 1.56 6.70
CA PRO A 227 -0.54 2.19 7.75
C PRO A 227 0.24 1.13 8.54
N ASP A 228 1.11 1.57 9.46
CA ASP A 228 1.91 0.65 10.28
C ASP A 228 1.13 0.06 11.47
N PHE A 229 -0.17 0.32 11.60
CA PHE A 229 -1.04 -0.11 12.70
C PHE A 229 -0.38 0.05 14.09
N ARG A 230 0.49 1.06 14.27
CA ARG A 230 1.29 1.28 15.48
C ARG A 230 2.16 0.09 15.90
N GLY A 231 2.34 -0.90 15.02
CA GLY A 231 3.07 -2.14 15.25
C GLY A 231 2.25 -3.25 15.91
N HIS A 232 0.93 -3.14 15.93
CA HIS A 232 0.06 -4.20 16.44
C HIS A 232 -0.03 -5.35 15.45
N ALA A 233 0.59 -6.49 15.78
CA ALA A 233 0.68 -7.65 14.90
C ALA A 233 -0.70 -8.25 14.55
N GLN A 234 -1.66 -8.22 15.49
CA GLN A 234 -3.01 -8.74 15.26
C GLN A 234 -3.78 -7.96 14.19
N ASP A 235 -3.55 -6.64 14.10
CA ASP A 235 -4.19 -5.79 13.11
C ASP A 235 -3.60 -6.02 11.73
N LEU A 236 -2.29 -6.21 11.63
CA LEU A 236 -1.65 -6.64 10.40
C LEU A 236 -2.13 -8.04 9.98
N GLN A 237 -2.20 -8.98 10.92
CA GLN A 237 -2.65 -10.35 10.65
C GLN A 237 -4.07 -10.37 10.07
N ARG A 238 -4.98 -9.54 10.57
CA ARG A 238 -6.35 -9.42 10.03
C ARG A 238 -6.37 -9.03 8.53
N VAL A 239 -5.45 -8.16 8.12
CA VAL A 239 -5.33 -7.79 6.69
C VAL A 239 -4.71 -8.93 5.88
N ILE A 240 -3.71 -9.62 6.43
CA ILE A 240 -3.10 -10.81 5.80
C ILE A 240 -4.15 -11.91 5.60
N ASP A 241 -4.98 -12.18 6.61
CA ASP A 241 -6.05 -13.20 6.57
C ASP A 241 -7.13 -12.88 5.53
N ALA A 242 -7.34 -11.61 5.23
CA ALA A 242 -8.23 -11.18 4.15
C ALA A 242 -7.64 -11.46 2.74
N ARG A 243 -6.36 -11.83 2.64
CA ARG A 243 -5.65 -12.30 1.44
C ARG A 243 -5.73 -11.35 0.25
N PRO A 244 -5.30 -10.08 0.35
CA PRO A 244 -5.04 -9.29 -0.84
C PRO A 244 -3.87 -9.89 -1.63
N GLU A 245 -3.74 -9.58 -2.92
CA GLU A 245 -2.62 -10.05 -3.73
C GLU A 245 -1.33 -9.28 -3.43
N VAL A 246 -1.45 -8.01 -3.05
CA VAL A 246 -0.31 -7.15 -2.71
C VAL A 246 -0.57 -6.41 -1.40
N ILE A 247 0.37 -6.51 -0.46
CA ILE A 247 0.43 -5.60 0.69
C ILE A 247 1.58 -4.62 0.48
N ASN A 248 1.22 -3.35 0.42
CA ASN A 248 2.13 -2.23 0.27
C ASN A 248 2.21 -1.44 1.59
N HIS A 249 3.42 -1.17 2.05
CA HIS A 249 3.68 -0.21 3.11
C HIS A 249 4.92 0.61 2.75
N ASN A 250 4.73 1.88 2.44
CA ASN A 250 5.83 2.72 2.00
C ASN A 250 6.79 3.05 3.14
N ILE A 251 8.10 2.93 2.88
CA ILE A 251 9.16 3.42 3.76
C ILE A 251 9.26 4.95 3.69
N GLU A 252 8.92 5.55 2.57
CA GLU A 252 8.85 6.96 2.20
C GLU A 252 10.19 7.67 2.09
N THR A 253 11.13 7.44 3.00
CA THR A 253 12.45 8.10 3.02
C THR A 253 13.48 7.26 3.80
N VAL A 254 14.73 7.71 3.77
CA VAL A 254 15.86 7.08 4.47
C VAL A 254 15.77 7.24 6.00
N ALA A 255 16.45 6.37 6.74
CA ALA A 255 16.38 6.29 8.21
C ALA A 255 16.63 7.65 8.91
N ARG A 256 17.65 8.41 8.47
CA ARG A 256 18.01 9.71 9.03
C ARG A 256 16.88 10.75 8.92
N LEU A 257 16.19 10.76 7.78
CA LEU A 257 15.13 11.74 7.51
C LEU A 257 13.77 11.33 8.07
N HIS A 258 13.61 10.06 8.43
CA HIS A 258 12.33 9.49 8.86
C HIS A 258 11.66 10.27 10.00
N PRO A 259 12.36 10.71 11.08
CA PRO A 259 11.74 11.48 12.17
C PRO A 259 11.15 12.83 11.74
N VAL A 260 11.69 13.43 10.69
CA VAL A 260 11.22 14.73 10.16
C VAL A 260 10.10 14.54 9.13
N VAL A 261 10.27 13.54 8.27
CA VAL A 261 9.34 13.26 7.15
C VAL A 261 8.08 12.56 7.65
N ARG A 262 8.22 11.61 8.60
CA ARG A 262 7.14 10.78 9.18
C ARG A 262 7.20 10.76 10.72
N PRO A 263 6.94 11.85 11.42
CA PRO A 263 7.20 11.97 12.86
C PRO A 263 6.42 10.96 13.73
N SER A 264 5.28 10.47 13.25
CA SER A 264 4.45 9.48 13.97
C SER A 264 4.75 8.03 13.60
N ALA A 265 5.65 7.78 12.65
CA ALA A 265 6.07 6.45 12.22
C ALA A 265 7.51 6.17 12.68
N ARG A 266 7.96 4.92 12.54
CA ARG A 266 9.33 4.51 12.86
C ARG A 266 9.89 3.66 11.74
N TYR A 267 11.10 3.96 11.30
CA TYR A 267 11.77 3.26 10.19
C TYR A 267 11.81 1.75 10.43
N ALA A 268 12.30 1.30 11.58
CA ALA A 268 12.38 -0.10 11.94
C ALA A 268 11.00 -0.78 11.98
N ARG A 269 9.94 -0.09 12.47
CA ARG A 269 8.58 -0.64 12.48
C ARG A 269 8.04 -0.86 11.07
N SER A 270 8.35 0.04 10.13
CA SER A 270 7.96 -0.11 8.72
C SER A 270 8.61 -1.34 8.09
N LEU A 271 9.90 -1.56 8.36
CA LEU A 271 10.61 -2.76 7.91
C LEU A 271 10.08 -4.03 8.57
N ASP A 272 9.84 -4.01 9.88
CA ASP A 272 9.26 -5.14 10.62
C ASP A 272 7.90 -5.55 10.07
N LEU A 273 7.05 -4.60 9.70
CA LEU A 273 5.75 -4.88 9.09
C LEU A 273 5.91 -5.67 7.78
N LEU A 274 6.78 -5.22 6.88
CA LEU A 274 7.05 -5.90 5.60
C LEU A 274 7.57 -7.32 5.85
N ARG A 275 8.49 -7.48 6.80
CA ARG A 275 9.02 -8.79 7.21
C ARG A 275 7.92 -9.72 7.73
N GLN A 276 7.01 -9.23 8.58
CA GLN A 276 5.88 -10.02 9.10
C GLN A 276 4.97 -10.50 7.98
N VAL A 277 4.65 -9.65 6.99
CA VAL A 277 3.88 -10.07 5.80
C VAL A 277 4.59 -11.21 5.08
N LYS A 278 5.88 -11.09 4.81
CA LYS A 278 6.65 -12.13 4.11
C LYS A 278 6.72 -13.43 4.92
N GLN A 279 6.93 -13.34 6.23
CA GLN A 279 7.02 -14.49 7.15
C GLN A 279 5.69 -15.19 7.39
N SER A 280 4.55 -14.56 7.07
CA SER A 280 3.24 -15.19 7.20
C SER A 280 3.05 -16.41 6.29
N GLY A 281 3.88 -16.56 5.25
CA GLY A 281 3.75 -17.62 4.25
C GLY A 281 2.53 -17.49 3.33
N ALA A 282 1.72 -16.43 3.48
CA ALA A 282 0.61 -16.18 2.58
C ALA A 282 1.11 -15.83 1.17
N PRO A 283 0.36 -16.17 0.10
CA PRO A 283 0.74 -15.86 -1.28
C PRO A 283 0.49 -14.37 -1.60
N ILE A 284 1.11 -13.49 -0.83
CA ILE A 284 0.97 -12.04 -0.90
C ILE A 284 2.31 -11.44 -1.31
N LYS A 285 2.31 -10.60 -2.35
CA LYS A 285 3.48 -9.83 -2.74
C LYS A 285 3.69 -8.66 -1.78
N VAL A 286 4.94 -8.48 -1.36
CA VAL A 286 5.34 -7.39 -0.45
C VAL A 286 5.88 -6.23 -1.26
N LYS A 287 5.29 -5.04 -1.07
CA LYS A 287 5.63 -3.83 -1.80
C LYS A 287 5.99 -2.68 -0.87
N SER A 288 6.92 -1.84 -1.32
CA SER A 288 7.24 -0.58 -0.66
C SER A 288 7.52 0.53 -1.65
N GLY A 289 7.60 1.76 -1.17
CA GLY A 289 7.92 2.92 -1.97
C GLY A 289 8.79 3.92 -1.21
N ILE A 290 9.68 4.60 -1.95
CA ILE A 290 10.53 5.66 -1.44
C ILE A 290 10.42 6.90 -2.33
N MET A 291 10.46 8.08 -1.73
CA MET A 291 10.54 9.36 -2.43
C MET A 291 11.96 9.90 -2.39
N LEU A 292 12.41 10.50 -3.49
CA LEU A 292 13.68 11.20 -3.60
C LEU A 292 13.47 12.71 -3.71
N GLY A 293 14.47 13.48 -3.25
CA GLY A 293 14.48 14.94 -3.30
C GLY A 293 14.17 15.62 -1.97
N LEU A 294 14.24 14.89 -0.85
CA LEU A 294 14.09 15.40 0.52
C LEU A 294 15.44 15.67 1.21
N GLY A 295 16.58 15.42 0.53
CA GLY A 295 17.94 15.63 1.04
C GLY A 295 18.61 14.36 1.57
N GLU A 296 18.16 13.21 1.10
CA GLU A 296 18.81 11.91 1.28
C GLU A 296 20.16 11.88 0.54
N GLN A 297 21.11 11.12 1.06
CA GLN A 297 22.38 10.84 0.41
C GLN A 297 22.31 9.50 -0.34
N GLN A 298 23.18 9.33 -1.33
CA GLN A 298 23.18 8.15 -2.19
C GLN A 298 23.40 6.85 -1.41
N ASP A 299 24.31 6.83 -0.45
CA ASP A 299 24.59 5.70 0.43
C ASP A 299 23.42 5.35 1.34
N GLU A 300 22.68 6.37 1.83
CA GLU A 300 21.49 6.18 2.65
C GLU A 300 20.34 5.54 1.86
N VAL A 301 20.13 5.97 0.60
CA VAL A 301 19.14 5.36 -0.29
C VAL A 301 19.54 3.92 -0.58
N MET A 302 20.80 3.66 -0.92
CA MET A 302 21.31 2.31 -1.16
C MET A 302 21.13 1.42 0.07
N GLN A 303 21.40 1.91 1.28
CA GLN A 303 21.17 1.16 2.50
C GLN A 303 19.68 0.87 2.70
N THR A 304 18.81 1.85 2.45
CA THR A 304 17.35 1.66 2.55
C THR A 304 16.86 0.59 1.59
N LEU A 305 17.36 0.53 0.37
CA LEU A 305 17.02 -0.52 -0.60
C LEU A 305 17.47 -1.91 -0.11
N ARG A 306 18.69 -2.02 0.44
CA ARG A 306 19.17 -3.27 1.06
C ARG A 306 18.31 -3.70 2.25
N ASP A 307 17.93 -2.76 3.11
CA ASP A 307 17.06 -3.02 4.25
C ASP A 307 15.70 -3.57 3.79
N LEU A 308 15.09 -2.99 2.75
CA LEU A 308 13.83 -3.45 2.18
C LEU A 308 13.92 -4.88 1.64
N VAL A 309 14.96 -5.20 0.85
CA VAL A 309 15.19 -6.57 0.34
C VAL A 309 15.38 -7.55 1.50
N ALA A 310 16.20 -7.21 2.49
CA ALA A 310 16.45 -8.05 3.66
C ALA A 310 15.18 -8.32 4.48
N HIS A 311 14.17 -7.45 4.38
CA HIS A 311 12.86 -7.61 5.03
C HIS A 311 11.78 -8.18 4.10
N GLY A 312 12.18 -8.75 2.94
CA GLY A 312 11.31 -9.50 2.05
C GLY A 312 10.46 -8.66 1.09
N CYS A 313 10.82 -7.41 0.88
CA CYS A 313 10.15 -6.56 -0.11
C CYS A 313 10.53 -7.03 -1.53
N GLU A 314 9.50 -7.30 -2.34
CA GLU A 314 9.64 -7.83 -3.71
C GLU A 314 9.41 -6.75 -4.77
N LEU A 315 8.49 -5.81 -4.50
CA LEU A 315 8.06 -4.77 -5.43
C LEU A 315 8.45 -3.39 -4.90
N LEU A 316 9.02 -2.54 -5.74
CA LEU A 316 9.51 -1.23 -5.32
C LEU A 316 9.03 -0.11 -6.24
N THR A 317 8.65 1.01 -5.63
CA THR A 317 8.43 2.27 -6.35
C THR A 317 9.41 3.34 -5.87
N ILE A 318 10.02 4.07 -6.81
CA ILE A 318 10.93 5.20 -6.53
C ILE A 318 10.40 6.41 -7.28
N GLY A 319 9.98 7.46 -6.57
CA GLY A 319 9.37 8.65 -7.17
C GLY A 319 9.94 9.97 -6.64
N GLN A 320 9.71 11.07 -7.34
CA GLN A 320 10.10 12.40 -6.88
C GLN A 320 9.15 12.90 -5.81
N TYR A 321 9.68 13.41 -4.70
CA TYR A 321 8.90 14.23 -3.77
C TYR A 321 8.45 15.53 -4.46
N LEU A 322 7.16 15.80 -4.43
CA LEU A 322 6.59 17.07 -4.89
C LEU A 322 5.89 17.75 -3.71
N ARG A 323 6.29 18.98 -3.43
CA ARG A 323 5.77 19.77 -2.33
C ARG A 323 4.32 20.19 -2.57
N PRO A 324 3.33 19.72 -1.80
CA PRO A 324 1.93 20.04 -2.07
C PRO A 324 1.58 21.50 -1.81
N THR A 325 2.12 22.09 -0.75
CA THR A 325 1.89 23.50 -0.37
C THR A 325 3.14 24.07 0.32
N PRO A 326 3.28 25.41 0.46
CA PRO A 326 4.42 26.04 1.15
C PRO A 326 4.62 25.60 2.62
N GLN A 327 3.62 24.94 3.19
CA GLN A 327 3.65 24.48 4.58
C GLN A 327 4.29 23.12 4.75
N HIS A 328 4.43 22.37 3.66
CA HIS A 328 5.08 21.06 3.64
C HIS A 328 6.59 21.20 3.51
N LEU A 329 7.29 20.09 3.70
CA LEU A 329 8.75 20.08 3.58
C LEU A 329 9.20 20.64 2.22
N PRO A 330 10.30 21.39 2.17
CA PRO A 330 10.81 21.91 0.90
C PRO A 330 11.33 20.75 0.03
N VAL A 331 11.24 20.91 -1.28
CA VAL A 331 12.01 20.08 -2.22
C VAL A 331 13.46 20.56 -2.15
N ILE A 332 14.37 19.69 -1.76
CA ILE A 332 15.80 19.96 -1.71
C ILE A 332 16.40 19.83 -3.11
N GLU A 333 15.95 18.80 -3.86
CA GLU A 333 16.43 18.52 -5.21
C GLU A 333 15.29 18.02 -6.09
N TYR A 334 15.27 18.47 -7.35
CA TYR A 334 14.53 17.84 -8.42
C TYR A 334 15.46 16.87 -9.13
N VAL A 335 15.35 15.60 -8.76
CA VAL A 335 16.18 14.50 -9.25
C VAL A 335 15.95 14.29 -10.75
N ARG A 336 17.02 14.11 -11.52
CA ARG A 336 16.94 13.94 -12.97
C ARG A 336 16.38 12.55 -13.36
N PRO A 337 15.70 12.44 -14.52
CA PRO A 337 15.17 11.15 -14.99
C PRO A 337 16.25 10.06 -15.12
N GLU A 338 17.49 10.43 -15.51
CA GLU A 338 18.61 9.51 -15.64
C GLU A 338 18.99 8.89 -14.28
N THR A 339 18.93 9.68 -13.20
CA THR A 339 19.20 9.21 -11.84
C THR A 339 18.13 8.24 -11.37
N PHE A 340 16.85 8.48 -11.72
CA PHE A 340 15.78 7.50 -11.44
C PHE A 340 16.02 6.19 -12.19
N ARG A 341 16.42 6.25 -13.46
CA ARG A 341 16.76 5.04 -14.24
C ARG A 341 17.86 4.26 -13.54
N TRP A 342 18.93 4.94 -13.16
CA TRP A 342 20.05 4.32 -12.44
C TRP A 342 19.59 3.68 -11.12
N TRP A 343 18.74 4.35 -10.33
CA TRP A 343 18.17 3.76 -9.11
C TRP A 343 17.34 2.51 -9.39
N GLY A 344 16.58 2.50 -10.46
CA GLY A 344 15.84 1.32 -10.93
C GLY A 344 16.76 0.14 -11.21
N GLU A 345 17.87 0.38 -11.92
CA GLU A 345 18.90 -0.63 -12.22
C GLU A 345 19.57 -1.17 -10.94
N GLN A 346 19.92 -0.27 -10.00
CA GLN A 346 20.49 -0.68 -8.71
C GLN A 346 19.51 -1.55 -7.91
N ALA A 347 18.23 -1.18 -7.88
CA ALA A 347 17.21 -1.94 -7.17
C ALA A 347 17.04 -3.34 -7.78
N HIS A 348 16.99 -3.47 -9.10
CA HIS A 348 16.98 -4.78 -9.76
C HIS A 348 18.22 -5.61 -9.42
N ALA A 349 19.41 -5.00 -9.41
CA ALA A 349 20.66 -5.67 -9.05
C ALA A 349 20.68 -6.16 -7.57
N LEU A 350 19.93 -5.50 -6.68
CA LEU A 350 19.75 -5.92 -5.29
C LEU A 350 18.75 -7.08 -5.11
N GLY A 351 17.96 -7.42 -6.14
CA GLY A 351 17.05 -8.55 -6.13
C GLY A 351 15.57 -8.22 -5.99
N PHE A 352 15.14 -6.95 -6.16
CA PHE A 352 13.73 -6.66 -6.31
C PHE A 352 13.17 -7.33 -7.57
N GLU A 353 12.03 -7.98 -7.45
CA GLU A 353 11.36 -8.68 -8.56
C GLU A 353 10.86 -7.70 -9.64
N SER A 354 10.28 -6.57 -9.18
CA SER A 354 9.79 -5.53 -10.07
C SER A 354 10.01 -4.15 -9.46
N VAL A 355 10.44 -3.20 -10.30
CA VAL A 355 10.77 -1.83 -9.88
C VAL A 355 10.16 -0.84 -10.85
N ALA A 356 9.38 0.11 -10.33
CA ALA A 356 9.00 1.31 -11.05
C ALA A 356 9.78 2.50 -10.50
N SER A 357 10.63 3.12 -11.32
CA SER A 357 11.45 4.26 -10.92
C SER A 357 11.34 5.38 -11.93
N GLY A 358 10.95 6.57 -11.46
CA GLY A 358 10.78 7.73 -12.34
C GLY A 358 10.21 8.96 -11.64
N PRO A 359 10.38 10.16 -12.23
CA PRO A 359 9.97 11.42 -11.59
C PRO A 359 8.50 11.50 -11.20
N LEU A 360 7.62 10.91 -12.01
CA LEU A 360 6.16 10.91 -11.79
C LEU A 360 5.64 9.62 -11.18
N VAL A 361 6.51 8.64 -10.87
CA VAL A 361 6.11 7.40 -10.21
C VAL A 361 5.53 7.69 -8.82
N ARG A 362 4.45 6.99 -8.49
CA ARG A 362 3.76 6.95 -7.19
C ARG A 362 3.52 5.49 -6.82
N SER A 363 3.27 5.22 -5.55
CA SER A 363 3.09 3.85 -5.08
C SER A 363 1.98 3.07 -5.80
N SER A 364 0.97 3.74 -6.33
CA SER A 364 -0.13 3.13 -7.08
C SER A 364 -0.08 3.38 -8.59
N PHE A 365 0.96 4.07 -9.10
CA PHE A 365 1.10 4.36 -10.52
C PHE A 365 1.53 3.10 -11.27
N HIS A 366 0.73 2.68 -12.28
CA HIS A 366 0.92 1.43 -13.03
C HIS A 366 1.10 0.21 -12.11
N ALA A 367 0.30 0.14 -11.04
CA ALA A 367 0.40 -0.93 -10.05
C ALA A 367 0.11 -2.32 -10.64
N ASP A 368 -0.76 -2.38 -11.65
CA ASP A 368 -1.08 -3.58 -12.44
C ASP A 368 0.14 -4.13 -13.20
N GLU A 369 0.92 -3.25 -13.82
CA GLU A 369 2.15 -3.63 -14.55
C GLU A 369 3.23 -4.09 -13.57
N LEU A 370 3.39 -3.37 -12.45
CA LEU A 370 4.40 -3.67 -11.42
C LEU A 370 4.14 -5.01 -10.74
N ALA A 371 2.88 -5.34 -10.46
CA ALA A 371 2.51 -6.59 -9.83
C ALA A 371 2.51 -7.80 -10.78
N GLY A 372 2.79 -7.61 -12.08
CA GLY A 372 2.77 -8.67 -13.08
C GLY A 372 1.38 -9.28 -13.30
N THR A 373 0.31 -8.56 -13.00
CA THR A 373 -1.08 -9.04 -13.01
C THR A 373 -1.69 -9.15 -14.40
N VAL A 374 -0.94 -8.85 -15.46
CA VAL A 374 -1.36 -9.15 -16.83
C VAL A 374 -1.16 -10.65 -17.06
N ARG A 375 -2.26 -11.41 -17.05
CA ARG A 375 -2.20 -12.85 -17.36
C ARG A 375 -1.53 -13.07 -18.72
N PRO A 376 -0.60 -14.06 -18.84
CA PRO A 376 -0.04 -14.41 -20.14
C PRO A 376 -1.20 -14.81 -21.09
N GLY A 377 -1.43 -14.02 -22.13
CA GLY A 377 -2.51 -14.24 -23.11
C GLY A 377 -3.46 -13.06 -23.33
N GLU A 378 -3.56 -12.10 -22.40
CA GLU A 378 -4.47 -10.95 -22.54
C GLU A 378 -3.83 -9.68 -23.15
N ARG A 379 -2.52 -9.71 -23.45
CA ARG A 379 -1.80 -8.54 -24.03
C ARG A 379 -2.16 -8.19 -25.48
N SER A 380 -3.07 -8.95 -26.09
CA SER A 380 -3.31 -8.89 -27.55
C SER A 380 -4.63 -8.25 -27.98
N LYS A 381 -5.36 -7.53 -27.11
CA LYS A 381 -6.67 -6.97 -27.49
C LYS A 381 -6.80 -5.45 -27.38
N THR A 382 -5.68 -4.72 -27.36
CA THR A 382 -5.70 -3.27 -27.56
C THR A 382 -4.63 -2.90 -28.58
N GLY A 383 -5.01 -3.02 -29.87
CA GLY A 383 -4.35 -2.38 -30.99
C GLY A 383 -5.06 -1.08 -31.29
#